data_ca68bfdf5d3f61465b2fbafb893b1fa8
#
_entry.id   ca68bfdf5d3f61465b2fbafb893b1fa8
#
_cell.length_a   1.000
_cell.length_b   1.000
_cell.length_c   1.000
_cell.angle_alpha   90.00
_cell.angle_beta   90.00
_cell.angle_gamma   90.00
#
_symmetry.space_group_name_H-M   'P 1'
#
loop_
_entity.id
_entity.type
_entity.pdbx_description
1 polymer ?
#
loop_
_entity_poly.entity_id
_entity_poly.type
_entity_poly.pdbx_seq_one_letter_code
_entity_poly.pdbx_strand_id
1 'polypeptide(L)'
;MLVDKVTYGPRVPMTPLSFPLAQHTLPILNCKSYIETPSWDYRRLAGLDTIKALDIVVFNFPAGDTVALKVQAPDYYTLCEFYGRDKVWNNPEYFGQIVVRPVDRRENYVKRCVGLPGDSLQIIDGQIYINGEAQQNPENLQRNYLVMTDGRRISDEQFERLDVSVDDRVLVNNWRNGDVILESLQYPLNEKNSYNPVYYLPLTSKALNQIKSAYDKIQ
;
A
#
# COMPACT_ATOMS: atom_id res chain seq x y z
N MET A 1 9.77 1.73 -13.55
CA MET A 1 10.53 2.14 -12.36
C MET A 1 11.90 1.47 -12.40
N LEU A 2 12.98 2.22 -12.22
CA LEU A 2 14.33 1.67 -12.07
C LEU A 2 14.65 1.54 -10.58
N VAL A 3 15.25 0.42 -10.18
CA VAL A 3 15.65 0.14 -8.80
C VAL A 3 17.16 0.05 -8.74
N ASP A 4 17.80 0.91 -7.96
CA ASP A 4 19.20 0.80 -7.61
C ASP A 4 19.39 -0.35 -6.61
N LYS A 5 20.19 -1.33 -6.99
CA LYS A 5 20.50 -2.50 -6.17
C LYS A 5 21.89 -2.44 -5.51
N VAL A 6 22.64 -1.38 -5.76
CA VAL A 6 24.06 -1.26 -5.36
C VAL A 6 24.26 -0.34 -4.18
N THR A 7 23.59 0.82 -4.18
CA THR A 7 23.84 1.89 -3.19
C THR A 7 23.74 1.40 -1.74
N TYR A 8 22.71 0.64 -1.39
CA TYR A 8 22.53 0.12 -0.02
C TYR A 8 23.04 -1.33 0.16
N GLY A 9 23.98 -1.75 -0.67
CA GLY A 9 24.60 -3.07 -0.66
C GLY A 9 23.80 -4.11 -1.45
N PRO A 10 24.35 -4.61 -2.55
CA PRO A 10 23.71 -5.61 -3.38
C PRO A 10 23.53 -6.92 -2.62
N ARG A 11 22.37 -7.53 -2.79
CA ARG A 11 22.09 -8.85 -2.24
C ARG A 11 22.64 -9.92 -3.19
N VAL A 12 23.38 -10.88 -2.66
CA VAL A 12 23.76 -12.08 -3.38
C VAL A 12 22.50 -12.94 -3.59
N PRO A 13 22.21 -13.39 -4.81
CA PRO A 13 21.06 -14.27 -5.04
C PRO A 13 21.16 -15.56 -4.22
N MET A 14 20.09 -15.90 -3.51
CA MET A 14 20.00 -17.18 -2.79
C MET A 14 19.72 -18.34 -3.76
N THR A 15 18.98 -18.08 -4.83
CA THR A 15 18.65 -19.02 -5.89
C THR A 15 19.34 -18.60 -7.20
N PRO A 16 20.63 -18.95 -7.38
CA PRO A 16 21.44 -18.44 -8.51
C PRO A 16 20.95 -18.91 -9.88
N LEU A 17 20.36 -20.10 -9.93
CA LEU A 17 19.80 -20.66 -11.16
C LEU A 17 18.34 -20.25 -11.31
N SER A 18 18.12 -19.16 -12.03
CA SER A 18 16.78 -18.61 -12.24
C SER A 18 16.61 -18.05 -13.64
N PHE A 19 15.38 -18.11 -14.14
CA PHE A 19 15.03 -17.50 -15.42
C PHE A 19 15.04 -15.98 -15.30
N PRO A 20 15.73 -15.26 -16.21
CA PRO A 20 15.79 -13.82 -16.15
C PRO A 20 14.41 -13.19 -16.32
N LEU A 21 14.19 -12.05 -15.65
CA LEU A 21 12.95 -11.25 -15.67
C LEU A 21 11.69 -11.94 -15.11
N ALA A 22 11.79 -13.17 -14.63
CA ALA A 22 10.69 -13.87 -13.96
C ALA A 22 11.01 -14.05 -12.47
N GLN A 23 10.18 -13.48 -11.60
CA GLN A 23 10.45 -13.51 -10.14
C GLN A 23 10.04 -14.82 -9.49
N HIS A 24 8.86 -15.33 -9.79
CA HIS A 24 8.31 -16.53 -9.13
C HIS A 24 7.97 -17.65 -10.11
N THR A 25 7.16 -17.33 -11.12
CA THR A 25 6.51 -18.28 -12.00
C THR A 25 6.69 -17.85 -13.44
N LEU A 26 6.97 -18.80 -14.32
CA LEU A 26 7.00 -18.56 -15.75
C LEU A 26 5.56 -18.41 -16.27
N PRO A 27 5.21 -17.29 -16.91
CA PRO A 27 3.80 -16.97 -17.23
C PRO A 27 3.13 -17.99 -18.16
N ILE A 28 3.88 -18.63 -19.08
CA ILE A 28 3.33 -19.57 -20.06
C ILE A 28 3.28 -21.00 -19.51
N LEU A 29 4.35 -21.41 -18.78
CA LEU A 29 4.51 -22.77 -18.30
C LEU A 29 3.88 -23.00 -16.92
N ASN A 30 3.52 -21.94 -16.22
CA ASN A 30 2.98 -21.95 -14.87
C ASN A 30 3.81 -22.79 -13.86
N CYS A 31 5.13 -22.85 -14.07
CA CYS A 31 6.08 -23.53 -13.19
C CYS A 31 7.02 -22.54 -12.53
N LYS A 32 7.76 -22.97 -11.50
CA LYS A 32 8.74 -22.12 -10.81
C LYS A 32 9.78 -21.59 -11.81
N SER A 33 10.11 -20.30 -11.71
CA SER A 33 11.12 -19.63 -12.53
C SER A 33 12.55 -19.83 -12.02
N TYR A 34 12.75 -20.59 -10.95
CA TYR A 34 14.05 -20.82 -10.32
C TYR A 34 14.17 -22.24 -9.79
N ILE A 35 15.42 -22.67 -9.63
CA ILE A 35 15.77 -23.96 -9.03
C ILE A 35 16.22 -23.71 -7.59
N GLU A 36 15.75 -24.52 -6.64
CA GLU A 36 16.04 -24.38 -5.23
C GLU A 36 17.39 -24.98 -4.82
N THR A 37 18.01 -25.79 -5.69
CA THR A 37 19.32 -26.42 -5.47
C THR A 37 20.22 -26.20 -6.68
N PRO A 38 21.42 -25.61 -6.54
CA PRO A 38 22.02 -25.12 -5.27
C PRO A 38 21.34 -23.88 -4.75
N SER A 39 21.35 -23.70 -3.43
CA SER A 39 20.95 -22.46 -2.77
C SER A 39 22.10 -21.94 -1.91
N TRP A 40 22.18 -20.61 -1.78
CA TRP A 40 23.16 -19.94 -0.95
C TRP A 40 22.48 -19.24 0.23
N ASP A 41 23.23 -19.08 1.31
CA ASP A 41 22.76 -18.33 2.46
C ASP A 41 22.52 -16.86 2.12
N TYR A 42 21.57 -16.23 2.83
CA TYR A 42 21.33 -14.80 2.67
C TYR A 42 22.59 -14.01 2.99
N ARG A 43 23.06 -13.27 2.01
CA ARG A 43 24.23 -12.40 2.11
C ARG A 43 24.00 -11.09 1.39
N ARG A 44 24.38 -10.01 2.05
CA ARG A 44 24.43 -8.68 1.47
C ARG A 44 25.87 -8.18 1.47
N LEU A 45 26.30 -7.63 0.36
CA LEU A 45 27.62 -7.01 0.26
C LEU A 45 27.57 -5.60 0.87
N ALA A 46 28.74 -5.02 1.11
CA ALA A 46 28.83 -3.64 1.59
C ALA A 46 28.17 -2.68 0.58
N GLY A 47 27.44 -1.71 1.09
CA GLY A 47 26.87 -0.64 0.30
C GLY A 47 27.85 0.52 0.10
N LEU A 48 27.51 1.39 -0.83
CA LEU A 48 28.25 2.64 -1.07
C LEU A 48 27.78 3.77 -0.14
N ASP A 49 26.52 3.69 0.32
CA ASP A 49 25.91 4.64 1.26
C ASP A 49 24.98 3.89 2.24
N THR A 50 24.49 4.59 3.24
CA THR A 50 23.53 4.11 4.24
C THR A 50 22.16 4.72 4.00
N ILE A 51 21.10 3.99 4.39
CA ILE A 51 19.73 4.50 4.30
C ILE A 51 19.58 5.72 5.23
N LYS A 52 18.97 6.77 4.70
CA LYS A 52 18.66 8.02 5.42
C LYS A 52 17.14 8.17 5.56
N ALA A 53 16.74 9.01 6.51
CA ALA A 53 15.33 9.38 6.63
C ALA A 53 14.80 9.98 5.32
N LEU A 54 13.59 9.62 4.95
CA LEU A 54 12.88 10.01 3.73
C LEU A 54 13.39 9.36 2.42
N ASP A 55 14.42 8.52 2.45
CA ASP A 55 14.81 7.74 1.27
C ASP A 55 13.69 6.81 0.81
N ILE A 56 13.59 6.64 -0.51
CA ILE A 56 12.69 5.64 -1.11
C ILE A 56 13.42 4.31 -1.17
N VAL A 57 12.99 3.36 -0.36
CA VAL A 57 13.63 2.06 -0.22
C VAL A 57 12.80 0.94 -0.82
N VAL A 58 13.48 -0.05 -1.41
CA VAL A 58 12.88 -1.29 -1.88
C VAL A 58 13.28 -2.42 -0.95
N PHE A 59 12.29 -3.13 -0.42
CA PHE A 59 12.50 -4.23 0.52
C PHE A 59 11.54 -5.39 0.24
N ASN A 60 11.86 -6.57 0.73
CA ASN A 60 10.95 -7.71 0.62
C ASN A 60 9.80 -7.59 1.62
N PHE A 61 8.64 -8.09 1.24
CA PHE A 61 7.46 -8.11 2.11
C PHE A 61 7.77 -8.79 3.46
N PRO A 62 7.52 -8.13 4.59
CA PRO A 62 7.99 -8.59 5.90
C PRO A 62 7.11 -9.65 6.56
N ALA A 63 5.88 -9.87 6.10
CA ALA A 63 4.92 -10.76 6.75
C ALA A 63 5.25 -12.26 6.65
N GLY A 64 6.46 -12.61 6.25
CA GLY A 64 6.94 -13.99 6.23
C GLY A 64 7.22 -14.51 4.82
N ASP A 65 7.37 -15.83 4.70
CA ASP A 65 7.84 -16.52 3.50
C ASP A 65 6.78 -17.39 2.82
N THR A 66 5.67 -17.62 3.48
CA THR A 66 4.60 -18.50 3.02
C THR A 66 3.53 -17.73 2.25
N VAL A 67 3.08 -18.30 1.15
CA VAL A 67 2.11 -17.67 0.25
C VAL A 67 1.07 -18.69 -0.19
N ALA A 68 -0.19 -18.29 -0.19
CA ALA A 68 -1.31 -18.98 -0.82
C ALA A 68 -1.42 -18.51 -2.27
N LEU A 69 -1.19 -19.38 -3.26
CA LEU A 69 -0.99 -18.96 -4.65
C LEU A 69 -2.21 -18.30 -5.30
N LYS A 70 -3.43 -18.70 -4.92
CA LYS A 70 -4.67 -18.12 -5.47
C LYS A 70 -5.14 -16.87 -4.74
N VAL A 71 -4.78 -16.70 -3.46
CA VAL A 71 -5.19 -15.57 -2.63
C VAL A 71 -3.94 -14.96 -2.00
N GLN A 72 -3.37 -13.95 -2.65
CA GLN A 72 -2.14 -13.31 -2.20
C GLN A 72 -2.39 -12.02 -1.39
N ALA A 73 -3.62 -11.52 -1.43
CA ALA A 73 -4.09 -10.42 -0.59
C ALA A 73 -5.46 -10.79 0.03
N PRO A 74 -5.59 -10.83 1.36
CA PRO A 74 -4.53 -10.62 2.34
C PRO A 74 -3.45 -11.71 2.32
N ASP A 75 -2.33 -11.49 3.04
CA ASP A 75 -1.23 -12.45 3.10
C ASP A 75 -1.62 -13.75 3.83
N TYR A 76 -0.79 -14.80 3.66
CA TYR A 76 -1.06 -16.13 4.23
C TYR A 76 -1.31 -16.13 5.73
N TYR A 77 -0.56 -15.34 6.51
CA TYR A 77 -0.69 -15.33 7.96
C TYR A 77 -2.01 -14.70 8.38
N THR A 78 -2.41 -13.63 7.73
CA THR A 78 -3.72 -13.00 7.90
C THR A 78 -4.87 -13.94 7.49
N LEU A 79 -4.71 -14.70 6.38
CA LEU A 79 -5.68 -15.74 6.02
C LEU A 79 -5.81 -16.83 7.09
N CYS A 80 -4.68 -17.27 7.68
CA CYS A 80 -4.70 -18.23 8.76
C CYS A 80 -5.37 -17.69 10.03
N GLU A 81 -5.24 -16.41 10.31
CA GLU A 81 -5.92 -15.75 11.43
C GLU A 81 -7.44 -15.72 11.23
N PHE A 82 -7.91 -15.40 10.02
CA PHE A 82 -9.35 -15.35 9.74
C PHE A 82 -10.02 -16.72 9.57
N TYR A 83 -9.37 -17.64 8.92
CA TYR A 83 -9.99 -18.91 8.51
C TYR A 83 -9.50 -20.13 9.29
N GLY A 84 -8.41 -20.01 10.03
CA GLY A 84 -7.69 -21.11 10.65
C GLY A 84 -6.72 -21.80 9.66
N ARG A 85 -5.54 -22.19 10.18
CA ARG A 85 -4.46 -22.79 9.37
C ARG A 85 -4.91 -24.06 8.64
N ASP A 86 -5.64 -24.95 9.32
CA ASP A 86 -6.09 -26.23 8.76
C ASP A 86 -7.02 -26.01 7.57
N LYS A 87 -7.90 -25.03 7.65
CA LYS A 87 -8.82 -24.70 6.54
C LYS A 87 -8.09 -24.12 5.34
N VAL A 88 -7.06 -23.29 5.57
CA VAL A 88 -6.25 -22.71 4.51
C VAL A 88 -5.45 -23.82 3.79
N TRP A 89 -4.86 -24.77 4.53
CA TRP A 89 -4.08 -25.85 3.97
C TRP A 89 -4.90 -26.92 3.25
N ASN A 90 -6.08 -27.26 3.78
CA ASN A 90 -6.91 -28.36 3.28
C ASN A 90 -7.90 -27.91 2.19
N ASN A 91 -7.86 -26.65 1.76
CA ASN A 91 -8.74 -26.14 0.70
C ASN A 91 -7.96 -25.51 -0.46
N PRO A 92 -7.20 -26.32 -1.23
CA PRO A 92 -6.40 -25.84 -2.37
C PRO A 92 -7.26 -25.30 -3.53
N GLU A 93 -8.52 -25.68 -3.60
CA GLU A 93 -9.44 -25.14 -4.62
C GLU A 93 -9.66 -23.65 -4.42
N TYR A 94 -9.77 -23.19 -3.19
CA TYR A 94 -10.00 -21.78 -2.85
C TYR A 94 -8.68 -21.02 -2.68
N PHE A 95 -7.74 -21.51 -1.86
CA PHE A 95 -6.52 -20.79 -1.51
C PHE A 95 -5.35 -21.08 -2.47
N GLY A 96 -5.46 -22.12 -3.30
CA GLY A 96 -4.36 -22.58 -4.12
C GLY A 96 -3.35 -23.42 -3.32
N GLN A 97 -2.25 -23.75 -3.97
CA GLN A 97 -1.13 -24.41 -3.33
C GLN A 97 -0.44 -23.45 -2.35
N ILE A 98 -0.11 -23.95 -1.17
CA ILE A 98 0.69 -23.20 -0.18
C ILE A 98 2.16 -23.44 -0.46
N VAL A 99 2.91 -22.36 -0.70
CA VAL A 99 4.34 -22.43 -1.05
C VAL A 99 5.15 -21.53 -0.13
N VAL A 100 6.39 -21.96 0.13
CA VAL A 100 7.38 -21.14 0.84
C VAL A 100 8.32 -20.51 -0.20
N ARG A 101 8.59 -19.23 -0.07
CA ARG A 101 9.48 -18.50 -0.98
C ARG A 101 10.75 -18.07 -0.25
N PRO A 102 11.94 -18.36 -0.79
CA PRO A 102 13.18 -17.80 -0.25
C PRO A 102 13.18 -16.27 -0.37
N VAL A 103 13.98 -15.59 0.45
CA VAL A 103 13.94 -14.12 0.59
C VAL A 103 14.09 -13.39 -0.75
N ASP A 104 14.95 -13.87 -1.65
CA ASP A 104 15.16 -13.27 -2.97
C ASP A 104 13.98 -13.47 -3.94
N ARG A 105 13.00 -14.29 -3.56
CA ARG A 105 11.78 -14.59 -4.33
C ARG A 105 10.50 -14.03 -3.71
N ARG A 106 10.60 -13.31 -2.60
CA ARG A 106 9.46 -12.63 -1.98
C ARG A 106 9.08 -11.37 -2.76
N GLU A 107 7.84 -10.94 -2.59
CA GLU A 107 7.35 -9.67 -3.16
C GLU A 107 8.24 -8.50 -2.73
N ASN A 108 8.44 -7.56 -3.64
CA ASN A 108 9.19 -6.34 -3.37
C ASN A 108 8.22 -5.18 -3.17
N TYR A 109 8.40 -4.47 -2.07
CA TYR A 109 7.64 -3.27 -1.76
C TYR A 109 8.53 -2.05 -1.85
N VAL A 110 7.94 -0.94 -2.29
CA VAL A 110 8.59 0.36 -2.35
C VAL A 110 7.91 1.27 -1.35
N LYS A 111 8.64 1.75 -0.38
CA LYS A 111 8.12 2.67 0.64
C LYS A 111 9.17 3.73 0.97
N ARG A 112 8.71 4.85 1.51
CA ARG A 112 9.59 5.87 2.06
C ARG A 112 10.03 5.45 3.46
N CYS A 113 11.33 5.57 3.75
CA CYS A 113 11.90 5.29 5.07
C CYS A 113 11.60 6.50 5.99
N VAL A 114 10.70 6.36 6.91
CA VAL A 114 10.29 7.47 7.81
C VAL A 114 11.04 7.47 9.14
N GLY A 115 11.63 6.37 9.55
CA GLY A 115 12.42 6.25 10.77
C GLY A 115 13.58 5.27 10.57
N LEU A 116 14.66 5.49 11.29
CA LEU A 116 15.88 4.68 11.26
C LEU A 116 15.99 3.80 12.51
N PRO A 117 16.84 2.76 12.50
CA PRO A 117 17.07 1.95 13.68
C PRO A 117 17.51 2.80 14.88
N GLY A 118 16.82 2.65 16.00
CA GLY A 118 17.06 3.42 17.22
C GLY A 118 16.20 4.68 17.36
N ASP A 119 15.48 5.10 16.32
CA ASP A 119 14.56 6.22 16.42
C ASP A 119 13.30 5.85 17.21
N SER A 120 12.79 6.83 17.98
CA SER A 120 11.46 6.80 18.56
C SER A 120 10.47 7.43 17.57
N LEU A 121 9.50 6.65 17.10
CA LEU A 121 8.49 7.11 16.13
C LEU A 121 7.14 7.27 16.81
N GLN A 122 6.50 8.42 16.59
CA GLN A 122 5.17 8.73 17.05
C GLN A 122 4.34 9.35 15.93
N ILE A 123 3.05 9.07 15.88
CA ILE A 123 2.13 9.69 14.91
C ILE A 123 1.02 10.37 15.72
N ILE A 124 0.91 11.69 15.56
CA ILE A 124 -0.13 12.52 16.21
C ILE A 124 -0.88 13.25 15.11
N ASP A 125 -2.17 13.06 15.02
CA ASP A 125 -3.04 13.69 14.00
C ASP A 125 -2.51 13.54 12.57
N GLY A 126 -1.93 12.37 12.27
CA GLY A 126 -1.33 12.07 10.98
C GLY A 126 0.02 12.75 10.70
N GLN A 127 0.57 13.51 11.66
CA GLN A 127 1.93 14.05 11.59
C GLN A 127 2.90 13.07 12.25
N ILE A 128 4.00 12.79 11.53
CA ILE A 128 5.08 11.91 12.04
C ILE A 128 6.03 12.75 12.89
N TYR A 129 6.36 12.23 14.07
CA TYR A 129 7.39 12.75 14.96
C TYR A 129 8.49 11.70 15.11
N ILE A 130 9.72 12.13 14.95
CA ILE A 130 10.92 11.32 15.16
C ILE A 130 11.72 11.92 16.31
N ASN A 131 11.95 11.12 17.34
CA ASN A 131 12.67 11.54 18.55
C ASN A 131 12.06 12.79 19.22
N GLY A 132 10.72 12.94 19.12
CA GLY A 132 9.98 14.08 19.66
C GLY A 132 9.89 15.30 18.74
N GLU A 133 10.57 15.31 17.59
CA GLU A 133 10.53 16.41 16.63
C GLU A 133 9.63 16.07 15.45
N ALA A 134 8.81 17.04 14.99
CA ALA A 134 7.95 16.87 13.83
C ALA A 134 8.78 16.71 12.55
N GLN A 135 8.62 15.58 11.87
CA GLN A 135 9.29 15.36 10.60
C GLN A 135 8.66 16.22 9.49
N GLN A 136 9.50 16.84 8.66
CA GLN A 136 9.03 17.59 7.51
C GLN A 136 8.32 16.65 6.53
N ASN A 137 7.05 16.94 6.23
CA ASN A 137 6.29 16.18 5.26
C ASN A 137 6.80 16.43 3.84
N PRO A 138 6.83 15.41 2.98
CA PRO A 138 7.07 15.60 1.55
C PRO A 138 6.06 16.59 0.95
N GLU A 139 6.48 17.43 0.00
CA GLU A 139 5.65 18.45 -0.64
C GLU A 139 4.34 17.90 -1.21
N ASN A 140 4.40 16.72 -1.82
CA ASN A 140 3.25 16.06 -2.44
C ASN A 140 2.68 14.93 -1.57
N LEU A 141 2.78 15.04 -0.23
CA LEU A 141 2.16 14.08 0.66
C LEU A 141 0.65 14.11 0.45
N GLN A 142 0.08 12.98 0.07
CA GLN A 142 -1.36 12.78 -0.01
C GLN A 142 -1.88 12.12 1.26
N ARG A 143 -3.07 12.56 1.69
CA ARG A 143 -3.87 11.93 2.74
C ARG A 143 -5.27 11.69 2.23
N ASN A 144 -5.93 10.66 2.72
CA ASN A 144 -7.31 10.39 2.35
C ASN A 144 -8.25 11.27 3.18
N TYR A 145 -9.17 11.92 2.48
CA TYR A 145 -10.19 12.78 3.06
C TYR A 145 -11.58 12.34 2.62
N LEU A 146 -12.53 12.46 3.53
CA LEU A 146 -13.95 12.43 3.19
C LEU A 146 -14.38 13.85 2.86
N VAL A 147 -14.78 14.07 1.62
CA VAL A 147 -15.15 15.38 1.09
C VAL A 147 -16.64 15.40 0.77
N MET A 148 -17.45 16.04 1.60
CA MET A 148 -18.85 16.27 1.30
C MET A 148 -19.00 17.54 0.48
N THR A 149 -19.76 17.45 -0.61
CA THR A 149 -20.06 18.61 -1.45
C THR A 149 -21.38 19.29 -1.02
N ASP A 150 -21.66 20.43 -1.63
CA ASP A 150 -22.91 21.19 -1.45
C ASP A 150 -24.12 20.61 -2.20
N GLY A 151 -24.03 19.38 -2.68
CA GLY A 151 -25.02 18.70 -3.53
C GLY A 151 -24.61 18.61 -5.01
N ARG A 152 -23.63 19.39 -5.44
CA ARG A 152 -23.04 19.28 -6.79
C ARG A 152 -21.99 18.15 -6.81
N ARG A 153 -21.92 17.43 -7.91
CA ARG A 153 -20.84 16.48 -8.14
C ARG A 153 -19.57 17.20 -8.57
N ILE A 154 -18.43 16.66 -8.17
CA ILE A 154 -17.12 17.11 -8.67
C ILE A 154 -17.01 16.68 -10.12
N SER A 155 -16.68 17.61 -11.02
CA SER A 155 -16.50 17.33 -12.45
C SER A 155 -15.14 16.68 -12.74
N ASP A 156 -15.03 16.03 -13.91
CA ASP A 156 -13.77 15.41 -14.35
C ASP A 156 -12.63 16.43 -14.45
N GLU A 157 -12.93 17.63 -14.94
CA GLU A 157 -11.96 18.73 -15.02
C GLU A 157 -11.48 19.20 -13.63
N GLN A 158 -12.37 19.16 -12.63
CA GLN A 158 -12.00 19.47 -11.25
C GLN A 158 -11.11 18.38 -10.66
N PHE A 159 -11.42 17.11 -10.91
CA PHE A 159 -10.55 16.01 -10.48
C PHE A 159 -9.16 16.07 -11.10
N GLU A 160 -9.06 16.41 -12.38
CA GLU A 160 -7.76 16.61 -13.05
C GLU A 160 -6.96 17.75 -12.41
N ARG A 161 -7.60 18.89 -12.10
CA ARG A 161 -6.93 20.00 -11.39
C ARG A 161 -6.45 19.65 -9.98
N LEU A 162 -7.12 18.69 -9.35
CA LEU A 162 -6.78 18.20 -8.01
C LEU A 162 -5.72 17.08 -8.06
N ASP A 163 -5.31 16.65 -9.26
CA ASP A 163 -4.42 15.51 -9.49
C ASP A 163 -4.95 14.19 -8.88
N VAL A 164 -6.28 13.98 -9.00
CA VAL A 164 -6.96 12.77 -8.53
C VAL A 164 -7.21 11.85 -9.73
N SER A 165 -6.61 10.67 -9.70
CA SER A 165 -6.76 9.68 -10.77
C SER A 165 -8.19 9.16 -10.88
N VAL A 166 -8.57 8.58 -12.03
CA VAL A 166 -9.92 8.04 -12.23
C VAL A 166 -10.23 6.92 -11.22
N ASP A 167 -9.23 6.09 -10.90
CA ASP A 167 -9.37 4.97 -9.96
C ASP A 167 -9.56 5.43 -8.51
N ASP A 168 -9.11 6.64 -8.18
CA ASP A 168 -9.20 7.22 -6.85
C ASP A 168 -10.48 8.06 -6.62
N ARG A 169 -11.34 8.21 -7.63
CA ARG A 169 -12.60 8.98 -7.55
C ARG A 169 -13.71 8.18 -6.89
N VAL A 170 -13.56 7.87 -5.62
CA VAL A 170 -14.47 6.99 -4.89
C VAL A 170 -15.61 7.78 -4.28
N LEU A 171 -16.85 7.49 -4.69
CA LEU A 171 -18.07 8.06 -4.11
C LEU A 171 -18.60 7.13 -3.00
N VAL A 172 -18.56 7.59 -1.76
CA VAL A 172 -18.97 6.82 -0.57
C VAL A 172 -20.45 6.44 -0.62
N ASN A 173 -21.30 7.31 -1.18
CA ASN A 173 -22.71 7.04 -1.37
C ASN A 173 -23.00 5.76 -2.19
N ASN A 174 -22.05 5.30 -3.01
CA ASN A 174 -22.17 4.07 -3.80
C ASN A 174 -21.69 2.82 -3.04
N TRP A 175 -21.13 2.96 -1.84
CA TRP A 175 -20.71 1.80 -1.05
C TRP A 175 -21.92 1.05 -0.51
N ARG A 176 -21.82 -0.26 -0.40
CA ARG A 176 -22.90 -1.12 0.12
C ARG A 176 -23.45 -0.66 1.49
N ASN A 177 -22.59 -0.10 2.34
CA ASN A 177 -22.91 0.41 3.67
C ASN A 177 -22.60 1.92 3.77
N GLY A 178 -22.61 2.64 2.65
CA GLY A 178 -22.24 4.06 2.61
C GLY A 178 -23.07 4.91 3.56
N ASP A 179 -24.40 4.76 3.55
CA ASP A 179 -25.30 5.53 4.42
C ASP A 179 -25.04 5.26 5.91
N VAL A 180 -24.76 3.99 6.30
CA VAL A 180 -24.44 3.65 7.68
C VAL A 180 -23.12 4.30 8.13
N ILE A 181 -22.14 4.36 7.24
CA ILE A 181 -20.85 5.03 7.51
C ILE A 181 -21.08 6.52 7.69
N LEU A 182 -21.83 7.16 6.79
CA LEU A 182 -22.09 8.60 6.84
C LEU A 182 -22.92 8.97 8.08
N GLU A 183 -23.88 8.15 8.47
CA GLU A 183 -24.63 8.29 9.70
C GLU A 183 -23.72 8.19 10.95
N SER A 184 -22.86 7.17 11.00
CA SER A 184 -21.91 6.98 12.11
C SER A 184 -20.92 8.14 12.27
N LEU A 185 -20.58 8.81 11.17
CA LEU A 185 -19.74 10.00 11.14
C LEU A 185 -20.53 11.30 11.33
N GLN A 186 -21.86 11.20 11.59
CA GLN A 186 -22.75 12.34 11.83
C GLN A 186 -22.81 13.34 10.66
N TYR A 187 -22.69 12.87 9.41
CA TYR A 187 -22.86 13.74 8.25
C TYR A 187 -24.30 14.24 8.16
N PRO A 188 -24.51 15.54 7.87
CA PRO A 188 -25.86 16.12 7.80
C PRO A 188 -26.62 15.61 6.56
N LEU A 189 -27.91 15.36 6.74
CA LEU A 189 -28.84 15.13 5.64
C LEU A 189 -29.23 16.45 4.97
N ASN A 190 -29.44 16.41 3.68
CA ASN A 190 -29.96 17.54 2.92
C ASN A 190 -31.50 17.69 3.08
N GLU A 191 -32.08 18.71 2.47
CA GLU A 191 -33.54 18.98 2.50
C GLU A 191 -34.41 17.82 1.97
N LYS A 192 -33.83 16.91 1.18
CA LYS A 192 -34.49 15.71 0.63
C LYS A 192 -34.32 14.47 1.50
N ASN A 193 -33.84 14.64 2.73
CA ASN A 193 -33.54 13.55 3.68
C ASN A 193 -32.56 12.51 3.13
N SER A 194 -31.55 12.95 2.36
CA SER A 194 -30.50 12.12 1.78
C SER A 194 -29.15 12.81 1.97
N TYR A 195 -28.04 12.03 1.88
CA TYR A 195 -26.70 12.62 1.94
C TYR A 195 -26.32 13.27 0.62
N ASN A 196 -25.71 14.44 0.69
CA ASN A 196 -25.02 15.03 -0.44
C ASN A 196 -23.88 14.11 -0.92
N PRO A 197 -23.37 14.28 -2.15
CA PRO A 197 -22.24 13.48 -2.61
C PRO A 197 -21.04 13.60 -1.65
N VAL A 198 -20.57 12.45 -1.16
CA VAL A 198 -19.38 12.35 -0.29
C VAL A 198 -18.35 11.50 -0.99
N TYR A 199 -17.19 12.07 -1.22
CA TYR A 199 -16.08 11.42 -1.89
C TYR A 199 -15.00 11.02 -0.88
N TYR A 200 -14.36 9.87 -1.09
CA TYR A 200 -13.14 9.47 -0.39
C TYR A 200 -11.96 9.64 -1.33
N LEU A 201 -11.17 10.68 -1.12
CA LEU A 201 -10.15 11.16 -2.06
C LEU A 201 -8.77 11.27 -1.42
N PRO A 202 -7.69 10.82 -2.11
CA PRO A 202 -6.32 11.13 -1.75
C PRO A 202 -5.98 12.55 -2.20
N LEU A 203 -5.84 13.48 -1.26
CA LEU A 203 -5.55 14.88 -1.56
C LEU A 203 -4.25 15.35 -0.93
N THR A 204 -3.49 16.16 -1.67
CA THR A 204 -2.43 16.98 -1.10
C THR A 204 -3.02 18.16 -0.31
N SER A 205 -2.24 18.78 0.56
CA SER A 205 -2.68 20.00 1.27
C SER A 205 -3.10 21.12 0.31
N LYS A 206 -2.44 21.23 -0.84
CA LYS A 206 -2.79 22.19 -1.90
C LYS A 206 -4.16 21.86 -2.51
N ALA A 207 -4.39 20.62 -2.90
CA ALA A 207 -5.65 20.16 -3.47
C ALA A 207 -6.82 20.29 -2.47
N LEU A 208 -6.56 19.99 -1.19
CA LEU A 208 -7.54 20.18 -0.13
C LEU A 208 -7.97 21.65 0.01
N ASN A 209 -7.02 22.59 -0.04
CA ASN A 209 -7.34 24.03 0.02
C ASN A 209 -8.11 24.50 -1.23
N GLN A 210 -7.81 23.95 -2.41
CA GLN A 210 -8.55 24.24 -3.63
C GLN A 210 -10.01 23.77 -3.54
N ILE A 211 -10.22 22.56 -3.05
CA ILE A 211 -11.57 22.01 -2.85
C ILE A 211 -12.34 22.85 -1.80
N LYS A 212 -11.72 23.18 -0.68
CA LYS A 212 -12.35 24.03 0.35
C LYS A 212 -12.79 25.40 -0.18
N SER A 213 -12.04 25.97 -1.12
CA SER A 213 -12.43 27.25 -1.74
C SER A 213 -13.53 27.10 -2.81
N ALA A 214 -13.69 25.93 -3.41
CA ALA A 214 -14.69 25.66 -4.43
C ALA A 214 -16.07 25.28 -3.86
N TYR A 215 -16.10 24.74 -2.65
CA TYR A 215 -17.30 24.28 -1.95
C TYR A 215 -17.32 24.88 -0.55
N ASP A 216 -18.21 25.83 -0.29
CA ASP A 216 -18.28 26.62 0.98
C ASP A 216 -18.61 25.81 2.24
N LYS A 217 -18.88 24.52 2.12
CA LYS A 217 -19.29 23.61 3.21
C LYS A 217 -18.53 22.30 3.15
N ILE A 218 -17.21 22.33 3.32
CA ILE A 218 -16.42 21.12 3.53
C ILE A 218 -16.10 21.02 5.02
N GLN A 219 -16.55 19.93 5.63
CA GLN A 219 -16.16 19.51 6.97
C GLN A 219 -15.02 18.49 6.90
#